data_72b217b1cd5e98c71abdf62cca50c08a
#
_entry.id   72b217b1cd5e98c71abdf62cca50c08a
#
_cell.length_a   1.000
_cell.length_b   1.000
_cell.length_c   1.000
_cell.angle_alpha   90.00
_cell.angle_beta   90.00
_cell.angle_gamma   90.00
#
_symmetry.space_group_name_H-M   'P 1'
#
loop_
_entity.id
_entity.type
_entity.pdbx_description
1 polymer ?
#
loop_
_entity_poly.entity_id
_entity_poly.type
_entity_poly.pdbx_seq_one_letter_code
_entity_poly.pdbx_strand_id
1 'polypeptide(L)'
;MPDEITQVTTNSLEERHHHYKIFKPHGFLSQFVPETKKNKKLLAELADFPLGTMAIGRLDHDSEGLLLLTTDGMVSHQVRSKKVEKEYYVQVDGDIDDQAITRLQQGVEIGIKGNKYLTLPCKVFKLDTEPDLPENGRRVRDPRHGPMSWISITISEGKNRQIR
;
A
#
# COMPACT_ATOMS: atom_id res chain seq x y z
N MET A 1 45.53 35.76 -33.09
CA MET A 1 44.58 35.79 -31.96
C MET A 1 43.88 34.44 -31.93
N PRO A 2 44.24 33.58 -31.03
CA PRO A 2 43.49 32.34 -30.93
C PRO A 2 42.21 32.58 -30.13
N ASP A 3 41.09 32.10 -30.70
CA ASP A 3 39.77 32.16 -30.09
C ASP A 3 39.74 31.31 -28.81
N GLU A 4 39.40 31.96 -27.72
CA GLU A 4 39.15 31.32 -26.45
C GLU A 4 37.80 30.60 -26.51
N ILE A 5 37.84 29.26 -26.77
CA ILE A 5 36.69 28.41 -26.68
C ILE A 5 36.35 28.25 -25.20
N THR A 6 35.41 29.02 -24.70
CA THR A 6 34.82 28.83 -23.37
C THR A 6 34.02 27.52 -23.38
N GLN A 7 34.61 26.46 -22.83
CA GLN A 7 33.86 25.25 -22.50
C GLN A 7 32.82 25.58 -21.40
N VAL A 8 31.59 25.69 -21.82
CA VAL A 8 30.46 25.66 -20.87
C VAL A 8 30.29 24.22 -20.42
N THR A 9 30.88 23.90 -19.28
CA THR A 9 30.62 22.65 -18.59
C THR A 9 29.21 22.76 -18.02
N THR A 10 28.21 22.23 -18.73
CA THR A 10 26.91 21.96 -18.18
C THR A 10 27.07 20.82 -17.17
N ASN A 11 27.28 21.19 -15.92
CA ASN A 11 27.10 20.29 -14.79
C ASN A 11 25.61 20.00 -14.71
N SER A 12 25.15 18.98 -15.44
CA SER A 12 23.86 18.35 -15.15
C SER A 12 24.04 17.65 -13.82
N LEU A 13 23.65 18.33 -12.75
CA LEU A 13 23.30 17.69 -11.49
C LEU A 13 22.12 16.79 -11.85
N GLU A 14 22.37 15.54 -12.18
CA GLU A 14 21.32 14.51 -12.17
C GLU A 14 20.69 14.60 -10.80
N GLU A 15 19.45 15.10 -10.75
CA GLU A 15 18.66 15.09 -9.53
C GLU A 15 18.55 13.62 -9.10
N ARG A 16 19.28 13.25 -8.05
CA ARG A 16 19.23 11.89 -7.50
C ARG A 16 17.89 11.72 -6.82
N HIS A 17 17.03 10.92 -7.43
CA HIS A 17 15.80 10.51 -6.80
C HIS A 17 16.08 9.56 -5.65
N HIS A 18 15.25 9.65 -4.62
CA HIS A 18 15.30 8.79 -3.44
C HIS A 18 14.08 7.87 -3.41
N HIS A 19 14.32 6.61 -3.08
CA HIS A 19 13.28 5.59 -2.98
C HIS A 19 13.39 4.88 -1.63
N TYR A 20 12.26 4.70 -0.96
CA TYR A 20 12.20 4.07 0.35
C TYR A 20 11.12 3.00 0.38
N LYS A 21 11.33 1.99 1.20
CA LYS A 21 10.29 1.07 1.67
C LYS A 21 10.15 1.27 3.18
N ILE A 22 8.91 1.39 3.64
CA ILE A 22 8.60 1.51 5.05
C ILE A 22 7.53 0.50 5.43
N PHE A 23 7.48 0.13 6.70
CA PHE A 23 6.30 -0.46 7.31
C PHE A 23 5.45 0.69 7.87
N LYS A 24 4.33 1.00 7.20
CA LYS A 24 3.41 2.02 7.70
C LYS A 24 2.67 1.48 8.92
N PRO A 25 2.78 2.11 10.10
CA PRO A 25 2.08 1.66 11.28
C PRO A 25 0.57 1.95 11.21
N HIS A 26 -0.20 1.22 12.02
CA HIS A 26 -1.59 1.58 12.30
C HIS A 26 -1.69 3.02 12.83
N GLY A 27 -2.73 3.73 12.45
CA GLY A 27 -2.99 5.09 12.93
C GLY A 27 -2.26 6.21 12.18
N PHE A 28 -1.51 5.88 11.13
CA PHE A 28 -0.84 6.86 10.26
C PHE A 28 -1.58 7.04 8.94
N LEU A 29 -1.67 8.28 8.48
CA LEU A 29 -2.11 8.59 7.12
C LEU A 29 -0.97 8.34 6.13
N SER A 30 -1.29 7.83 4.94
CA SER A 30 -0.32 7.63 3.84
C SER A 30 0.00 8.95 3.12
N GLN A 31 0.38 9.98 3.86
CA GLN A 31 0.69 11.31 3.34
C GLN A 31 1.63 12.07 4.27
N PHE A 32 2.29 13.11 3.71
CA PHE A 32 3.26 13.96 4.40
C PHE A 32 2.66 15.28 4.89
N VAL A 33 1.55 15.71 4.30
CA VAL A 33 0.90 16.99 4.58
C VAL A 33 -0.51 16.76 5.12
N PRO A 34 -0.95 17.47 6.15
CA PRO A 34 -2.31 17.34 6.68
C PRO A 34 -3.35 17.86 5.67
N GLU A 35 -4.40 17.08 5.44
CA GLU A 35 -5.50 17.50 4.56
C GLU A 35 -6.53 18.40 5.25
N THR A 36 -6.68 18.28 6.56
CA THR A 36 -7.66 19.03 7.35
C THR A 36 -7.25 19.10 8.82
N LYS A 37 -8.00 19.88 9.62
CA LYS A 37 -7.82 20.12 11.06
C LYS A 37 -7.88 18.88 11.99
N LYS A 38 -7.82 17.67 11.46
CA LYS A 38 -7.81 16.44 12.28
C LYS A 38 -6.37 16.09 12.64
N ASN A 39 -6.11 15.98 13.92
CA ASN A 39 -4.82 15.61 14.53
C ASN A 39 -4.51 14.11 14.27
N LYS A 40 -4.18 13.75 13.03
CA LYS A 40 -3.79 12.40 12.64
C LYS A 40 -2.30 12.37 12.35
N LYS A 41 -1.65 11.28 12.75
CA LYS A 41 -0.22 11.06 12.50
C LYS A 41 0.07 10.95 11.00
N LEU A 42 1.15 11.57 10.58
CA LEU A 42 1.60 11.65 9.19
C LEU A 42 2.90 10.88 8.98
N LEU A 43 3.19 10.50 7.74
CA LEU A 43 4.44 9.80 7.40
C LEU A 43 5.69 10.61 7.76
N ALA A 44 5.60 11.94 7.72
CA ALA A 44 6.68 12.83 8.12
C ALA A 44 7.14 12.66 9.59
N GLU A 45 6.30 12.05 10.43
CA GLU A 45 6.64 11.78 11.83
C GLU A 45 7.46 10.49 12.01
N LEU A 46 7.58 9.66 10.98
CA LEU A 46 8.31 8.39 11.05
C LEU A 46 9.82 8.54 10.89
N ALA A 47 10.25 9.47 10.07
CA ALA A 47 11.69 9.77 9.82
C ALA A 47 11.84 11.09 9.04
N ASP A 48 13.06 11.57 8.97
CA ASP A 48 13.42 12.69 8.11
C ASP A 48 13.53 12.23 6.66
N PHE A 49 12.61 12.67 5.84
CA PHE A 49 12.60 12.39 4.41
C PHE A 49 12.96 13.63 3.60
N PRO A 50 13.66 13.48 2.46
CA PRO A 50 13.95 14.59 1.56
C PRO A 50 12.69 15.32 1.12
N LEU A 51 12.81 16.62 0.85
CA LEU A 51 11.73 17.40 0.29
C LEU A 51 11.22 16.78 -1.04
N GLY A 52 9.92 16.76 -1.26
CA GLY A 52 9.31 16.16 -2.44
C GLY A 52 9.05 14.66 -2.32
N THR A 53 9.39 14.01 -1.19
CA THR A 53 9.01 12.62 -0.96
C THR A 53 7.51 12.47 -0.92
N MET A 54 7.01 11.47 -1.65
CA MET A 54 5.58 11.14 -1.74
C MET A 54 5.36 9.65 -1.53
N ALA A 55 4.20 9.28 -1.01
CA ALA A 55 3.79 7.88 -0.92
C ALA A 55 3.36 7.34 -2.30
N ILE A 56 3.80 6.14 -2.62
CA ILE A 56 3.36 5.41 -3.82
C ILE A 56 2.10 4.63 -3.46
N GLY A 57 0.95 5.19 -3.82
CA GLY A 57 -0.34 4.66 -3.40
C GLY A 57 -0.68 5.01 -1.95
N ARG A 58 -1.66 4.31 -1.40
CA ARG A 58 -2.18 4.61 -0.06
C ARG A 58 -2.62 3.32 0.63
N LEU A 59 -2.25 3.19 1.89
CA LEU A 59 -2.91 2.31 2.84
C LEU A 59 -3.90 3.14 3.66
N ASP A 60 -4.99 2.56 4.07
CA ASP A 60 -5.94 3.22 4.97
C ASP A 60 -5.28 3.58 6.30
N HIS A 61 -5.86 4.55 7.01
CA HIS A 61 -5.36 5.01 8.31
C HIS A 61 -5.18 3.87 9.32
N ASP A 62 -6.12 2.94 9.33
CA ASP A 62 -6.15 1.77 10.21
C ASP A 62 -5.60 0.49 9.56
N SER A 63 -5.00 0.60 8.38
CA SER A 63 -4.20 -0.46 7.75
C SER A 63 -2.71 -0.23 8.00
N GLU A 64 -1.97 -1.31 8.07
CA GLU A 64 -0.52 -1.30 8.27
C GLU A 64 0.17 -2.20 7.25
N GLY A 65 1.45 -2.01 7.05
CA GLY A 65 2.24 -2.84 6.14
C GLY A 65 3.16 -2.05 5.22
N LEU A 66 3.62 -2.73 4.17
CA LEU A 66 4.55 -2.17 3.20
C LEU A 66 3.96 -0.96 2.48
N LEU A 67 4.66 0.16 2.57
CA LEU A 67 4.40 1.36 1.78
C LEU A 67 5.71 1.82 1.15
N LEU A 68 5.67 2.08 -0.16
CA LEU A 68 6.80 2.62 -0.89
C LEU A 68 6.72 4.14 -0.96
N LEU A 69 7.87 4.79 -0.86
CA LEU A 69 7.99 6.24 -0.97
C LEU A 69 9.02 6.60 -2.04
N THR A 70 8.83 7.72 -2.70
CA THR A 70 9.75 8.20 -3.73
C THR A 70 9.71 9.71 -3.88
N THR A 71 10.80 10.28 -4.37
CA THR A 71 10.83 11.67 -4.89
C THR A 71 10.56 11.73 -6.40
N ASP A 72 10.41 10.56 -7.08
CA ASP A 72 10.21 10.44 -8.53
C ASP A 72 8.74 10.15 -8.85
N GLY A 73 8.07 11.12 -9.49
CA GLY A 73 6.67 10.98 -9.91
C GLY A 73 6.45 9.89 -10.97
N MET A 74 7.44 9.64 -11.83
CA MET A 74 7.36 8.58 -12.86
C MET A 74 7.37 7.20 -12.22
N VAL A 75 8.26 6.96 -11.27
CA VAL A 75 8.30 5.71 -10.48
C VAL A 75 6.99 5.51 -9.74
N SER A 76 6.45 6.56 -9.11
CA SER A 76 5.14 6.50 -8.46
C SER A 76 4.03 6.09 -9.43
N HIS A 77 4.02 6.65 -10.64
CA HIS A 77 3.04 6.30 -11.68
C HIS A 77 3.16 4.83 -12.11
N GLN A 78 4.38 4.36 -12.40
CA GLN A 78 4.64 3.00 -12.84
C GLN A 78 4.22 1.96 -11.80
N VAL A 79 4.61 2.14 -10.54
CA VAL A 79 4.28 1.20 -9.45
C VAL A 79 2.78 1.13 -9.16
N ARG A 80 2.06 2.25 -9.32
CA ARG A 80 0.60 2.29 -9.14
C ARG A 80 -0.18 1.75 -10.34
N SER A 81 0.48 1.48 -11.45
CA SER A 81 -0.17 0.96 -12.65
C SER A 81 -0.83 -0.41 -12.39
N LYS A 82 -1.82 -0.76 -13.21
CA LYS A 82 -2.48 -2.09 -13.15
C LYS A 82 -1.55 -3.25 -13.53
N LYS A 83 -0.36 -2.96 -14.07
CA LYS A 83 0.65 -3.97 -14.40
C LYS A 83 1.38 -4.51 -13.18
N VAL A 84 1.33 -3.79 -12.06
CA VAL A 84 1.96 -4.19 -10.80
C VAL A 84 0.90 -4.76 -9.87
N GLU A 85 0.94 -6.06 -9.67
CA GLU A 85 0.10 -6.75 -8.70
C GLU A 85 0.46 -6.35 -7.27
N LYS A 86 -0.53 -6.35 -6.38
CA LYS A 86 -0.37 -6.10 -4.94
C LYS A 86 -0.89 -7.29 -4.18
N GLU A 87 -0.02 -7.89 -3.39
CA GLU A 87 -0.38 -8.98 -2.48
C GLU A 87 -0.71 -8.43 -1.09
N TYR A 88 -1.77 -8.95 -0.50
CA TYR A 88 -2.25 -8.61 0.84
C TYR A 88 -2.39 -9.88 1.67
N TYR A 89 -1.92 -9.86 2.90
CA TYR A 89 -2.27 -10.84 3.90
C TYR A 89 -3.47 -10.32 4.68
N VAL A 90 -4.53 -11.10 4.69
CA VAL A 90 -5.83 -10.69 5.26
C VAL A 90 -6.24 -11.71 6.30
N GLN A 91 -6.48 -11.23 7.51
CA GLN A 91 -7.09 -12.03 8.55
C GLN A 91 -8.61 -11.95 8.41
N VAL A 92 -9.24 -13.11 8.31
CA VAL A 92 -10.70 -13.22 8.17
C VAL A 92 -11.31 -13.95 9.35
N ASP A 93 -12.54 -13.57 9.69
CA ASP A 93 -13.31 -14.22 10.74
C ASP A 93 -13.74 -15.62 10.30
N GLY A 94 -13.61 -16.58 11.19
CA GLY A 94 -13.92 -17.97 10.92
C GLY A 94 -12.81 -18.73 10.22
N ASP A 95 -13.07 -20.02 10.00
CA ASP A 95 -12.22 -20.88 9.17
C ASP A 95 -12.72 -20.83 7.73
N ILE A 96 -12.02 -20.08 6.88
CA ILE A 96 -12.42 -19.91 5.48
C ILE A 96 -12.36 -21.23 4.73
N ASP A 97 -13.42 -21.57 4.01
CA ASP A 97 -13.52 -22.80 3.21
C ASP A 97 -13.10 -22.61 1.75
N ASP A 98 -12.90 -23.72 1.05
CA ASP A 98 -12.47 -23.72 -0.35
C ASP A 98 -13.51 -23.07 -1.30
N GLN A 99 -14.79 -23.12 -0.94
CA GLN A 99 -15.84 -22.48 -1.73
C GLN A 99 -15.74 -20.96 -1.66
N ALA A 100 -15.46 -20.41 -0.48
CA ALA A 100 -15.23 -18.98 -0.30
C ALA A 100 -13.96 -18.53 -1.04
N ILE A 101 -12.88 -19.30 -0.98
CA ILE A 101 -11.65 -19.04 -1.75
C ILE A 101 -11.97 -19.02 -3.25
N THR A 102 -12.68 -20.01 -3.76
CA THR A 102 -13.04 -20.08 -5.19
C THR A 102 -13.88 -18.88 -5.61
N ARG A 103 -14.86 -18.45 -4.79
CA ARG A 103 -15.66 -17.26 -5.08
C ARG A 103 -14.81 -15.99 -5.12
N LEU A 104 -13.88 -15.81 -4.19
CA LEU A 104 -12.95 -14.68 -4.19
C LEU A 104 -12.07 -14.67 -5.45
N GLN A 105 -11.59 -15.83 -5.89
CA GLN A 105 -10.77 -15.96 -7.11
C GLN A 105 -11.52 -15.56 -8.37
N GLN A 106 -12.81 -15.85 -8.44
CA GLN A 106 -13.67 -15.53 -9.59
C GLN A 106 -14.13 -14.07 -9.60
N GLY A 107 -14.02 -13.39 -8.48
CA GLY A 107 -14.56 -12.06 -8.26
C GLY A 107 -15.86 -12.07 -7.47
N VAL A 108 -16.04 -11.08 -6.63
CA VAL A 108 -17.21 -10.93 -5.75
C VAL A 108 -17.77 -9.52 -5.87
N GLU A 109 -19.08 -9.40 -5.63
CA GLU A 109 -19.72 -8.09 -5.58
C GLU A 109 -19.41 -7.40 -4.25
N ILE A 110 -18.88 -6.18 -4.32
CA ILE A 110 -18.61 -5.33 -3.17
C ILE A 110 -19.32 -3.99 -3.30
N GLY A 111 -19.60 -3.34 -2.17
CA GLY A 111 -20.16 -2.00 -2.13
C GLY A 111 -19.08 -0.93 -2.14
N ILE A 112 -19.10 -0.03 -3.14
CA ILE A 112 -18.19 1.12 -3.19
C ILE A 112 -19.03 2.39 -3.22
N LYS A 113 -18.99 3.19 -2.14
CA LYS A 113 -19.72 4.48 -2.05
C LYS A 113 -21.20 4.36 -2.45
N GLY A 114 -21.87 3.29 -2.01
CA GLY A 114 -23.28 3.05 -2.29
C GLY A 114 -23.56 2.36 -3.64
N ASN A 115 -22.58 2.11 -4.47
CA ASN A 115 -22.72 1.39 -5.73
C ASN A 115 -22.17 -0.03 -5.62
N LYS A 116 -22.78 -0.96 -6.31
CA LYS A 116 -22.29 -2.34 -6.44
C LYS A 116 -21.15 -2.39 -7.47
N TYR A 117 -20.13 -3.13 -7.15
CA TYR A 117 -18.98 -3.36 -8.02
C TYR A 117 -18.59 -4.83 -7.98
N LEU A 118 -18.49 -5.47 -9.13
CA LEU A 118 -17.96 -6.83 -9.25
C LEU A 118 -16.43 -6.73 -9.39
N THR A 119 -15.70 -7.30 -8.43
CA THR A 119 -14.23 -7.29 -8.45
C THR A 119 -13.69 -8.13 -9.61
N LEU A 120 -12.53 -7.78 -10.11
CA LEU A 120 -11.83 -8.59 -11.09
C LEU A 120 -11.39 -9.92 -10.48
N PRO A 121 -11.27 -10.99 -11.30
CA PRO A 121 -10.63 -12.24 -10.87
C PRO A 121 -9.24 -11.96 -10.28
N CYS A 122 -8.88 -12.69 -9.25
CA CYS A 122 -7.63 -12.49 -8.53
C CYS A 122 -7.06 -13.82 -8.01
N LYS A 123 -5.81 -13.78 -7.51
CA LYS A 123 -5.18 -14.94 -6.87
C LYS A 123 -5.51 -14.92 -5.40
N VAL A 124 -6.07 -16.00 -4.87
CA VAL A 124 -6.37 -16.13 -3.44
C VAL A 124 -6.01 -17.55 -3.00
N PHE A 125 -5.39 -17.66 -1.85
CA PHE A 125 -5.18 -18.94 -1.18
C PHE A 125 -5.15 -18.76 0.33
N LYS A 126 -5.54 -19.81 1.05
CA LYS A 126 -5.45 -19.87 2.50
C LYS A 126 -4.00 -20.06 2.91
N LEU A 127 -3.56 -19.38 3.95
CA LEU A 127 -2.26 -19.59 4.56
C LEU A 127 -2.38 -20.70 5.61
N ASP A 128 -1.44 -21.62 5.61
CA ASP A 128 -1.41 -22.74 6.57
C ASP A 128 -1.06 -22.29 7.99
N THR A 129 -0.33 -21.18 8.09
CA THR A 129 0.10 -20.59 9.35
C THR A 129 -0.12 -19.08 9.35
N GLU A 130 -0.24 -18.51 10.55
CA GLU A 130 -0.22 -17.05 10.71
C GLU A 130 1.10 -16.48 10.17
N PRO A 131 1.05 -15.44 9.32
CA PRO A 131 2.26 -14.83 8.78
C PRO A 131 3.06 -14.13 9.89
N ASP A 132 4.38 -14.25 9.81
CA ASP A 132 5.30 -13.50 10.69
C ASP A 132 5.32 -12.02 10.27
N LEU A 133 4.57 -11.22 11.01
CA LEU A 133 4.42 -9.78 10.77
C LEU A 133 4.89 -9.00 12.00
N PRO A 134 5.32 -7.73 11.82
CA PRO A 134 5.57 -6.85 12.96
C PRO A 134 4.35 -6.75 13.88
N GLU A 135 4.59 -6.50 15.15
CA GLU A 135 3.52 -6.31 16.12
C GLU A 135 2.50 -5.29 15.63
N ASN A 136 1.26 -5.68 15.74
CA ASN A 136 0.11 -4.98 15.23
C ASN A 136 -0.32 -3.90 16.23
N GLY A 137 -0.34 -2.65 15.80
CA GLY A 137 -0.83 -1.52 16.61
C GLY A 137 -2.34 -1.50 16.78
N ARG A 138 -3.06 -2.39 16.09
CA ARG A 138 -4.52 -2.51 16.14
C ARG A 138 -4.94 -3.58 17.14
N ARG A 139 -5.98 -3.29 17.90
CA ARG A 139 -6.65 -4.32 18.70
C ARG A 139 -7.35 -5.31 17.76
N VAL A 140 -6.84 -6.52 17.69
CA VAL A 140 -7.44 -7.63 16.96
C VAL A 140 -8.55 -8.26 17.81
N ARG A 141 -9.53 -8.89 17.15
CA ARG A 141 -10.58 -9.66 17.83
C ARG A 141 -9.95 -10.71 18.76
N ASP A 142 -10.51 -10.85 19.93
CA ASP A 142 -10.05 -11.84 20.91
C ASP A 142 -10.30 -13.27 20.35
N PRO A 143 -9.29 -14.17 20.34
CA PRO A 143 -9.44 -15.55 19.88
C PRO A 143 -10.57 -16.33 20.56
N ARG A 144 -10.99 -15.92 21.77
CA ARG A 144 -12.14 -16.50 22.48
C ARG A 144 -13.47 -16.36 21.75
N HIS A 145 -13.56 -15.48 20.78
CA HIS A 145 -14.76 -15.27 19.95
C HIS A 145 -14.87 -16.21 18.74
N GLY A 146 -13.97 -17.16 18.59
CA GLY A 146 -13.96 -18.16 17.53
C GLY A 146 -12.68 -18.17 16.70
N PRO A 147 -12.56 -19.15 15.80
CA PRO A 147 -11.38 -19.27 14.93
C PRO A 147 -11.26 -18.08 14.00
N MET A 148 -10.04 -17.81 13.58
CA MET A 148 -9.69 -16.89 12.51
C MET A 148 -8.75 -17.60 11.55
N SER A 149 -8.79 -17.23 10.29
CA SER A 149 -7.85 -17.74 9.29
C SER A 149 -7.19 -16.60 8.53
N TRP A 150 -6.08 -16.92 7.90
CA TRP A 150 -5.33 -15.98 7.08
C TRP A 150 -5.40 -16.39 5.61
N ILE A 151 -5.56 -15.42 4.74
CA ILE A 151 -5.46 -15.60 3.29
C ILE A 151 -4.42 -14.67 2.70
N SER A 152 -3.77 -15.11 1.63
CA SER A 152 -3.08 -14.25 0.68
C SER A 152 -4.03 -13.92 -0.45
N ILE A 153 -4.17 -12.64 -0.78
CA ILE A 153 -4.95 -12.17 -1.92
C ILE A 153 -4.10 -11.21 -2.76
N THR A 154 -3.94 -11.52 -4.06
CA THR A 154 -3.16 -10.72 -4.99
C THR A 154 -4.08 -10.12 -6.05
N ILE A 155 -4.13 -8.80 -6.10
CA ILE A 155 -4.98 -8.04 -7.00
C ILE A 155 -4.18 -7.09 -7.88
N SER A 156 -4.68 -6.80 -9.09
CA SER A 156 -4.13 -5.78 -10.00
C SER A 156 -4.90 -4.46 -9.97
N GLU A 157 -6.07 -4.45 -9.38
CA GLU A 157 -6.91 -3.27 -9.19
C GLU A 157 -6.78 -2.69 -7.76
N GLY A 158 -7.30 -1.49 -7.55
CA GLY A 158 -7.24 -0.85 -6.23
C GLY A 158 -8.48 0.00 -6.00
N LYS A 159 -9.63 -0.63 -5.76
CA LYS A 159 -10.85 0.07 -5.41
C LYS A 159 -10.84 0.51 -3.95
N ASN A 160 -11.60 1.54 -3.65
CA ASN A 160 -11.69 2.08 -2.28
C ASN A 160 -12.10 0.98 -1.29
N ARG A 161 -11.23 0.69 -0.34
CA ARG A 161 -11.43 -0.31 0.74
C ARG A 161 -11.77 -1.72 0.25
N GLN A 162 -11.26 -2.12 -0.92
CA GLN A 162 -11.59 -3.39 -1.55
C GLN A 162 -11.23 -4.60 -0.69
N ILE A 163 -10.15 -4.52 0.10
CA ILE A 163 -9.66 -5.63 0.94
C ILE A 163 -10.30 -5.65 2.34
N ARG A 164 -11.10 -4.65 2.68
CA ARG A 164 -11.73 -4.54 4.02
C ARG A 164 -13.08 -5.21 4.08
#